data_0866c251ae9ed7a8a48848d16cf8112d
#
_entry.id   0866c251ae9ed7a8a48848d16cf8112d
#
_cell.length_a   1.000
_cell.length_b   1.000
_cell.length_c   1.000
_cell.angle_alpha   90.00
_cell.angle_beta   90.00
_cell.angle_gamma   90.00
#
_symmetry.space_group_name_H-M   'P 1'
#
loop_
_entity.id
_entity.type
_entity.pdbx_description
1 polymer ?
#
loop_
_entity_poly.entity_id
_entity_poly.type
_entity_poly.pdbx_seq_one_letter_code
_entity_poly.pdbx_strand_id
1 'polypeptide(L)'
;MHLSELKALHISKLVEMAEGLEIENVSRMRKQELMFAIMKKRAKAGEQVFGDGVLEVLPDGFGFLRALDASFLASTDDIYLSPSQVRRFNLHTGDLVEGEVRVPKDGERYFALVKVDRVNGLTP
;
A
#
# COMPACT_ATOMS: atom_id res chain seq x y z
N MET A 1 -2.51 -2.69 -10.81
CA MET A 1 -3.65 -2.32 -9.95
C MET A 1 -3.19 -1.36 -8.87
N HIS A 2 -3.99 -0.36 -8.56
CA HIS A 2 -3.67 0.65 -7.56
C HIS A 2 -4.43 0.36 -6.25
N LEU A 3 -3.74 0.49 -5.11
CA LEU A 3 -4.34 0.29 -3.78
C LEU A 3 -5.59 1.15 -3.56
N SER A 4 -5.57 2.39 -4.07
CA SER A 4 -6.70 3.31 -3.91
C SER A 4 -7.98 2.79 -4.58
N GLU A 5 -7.87 2.01 -5.65
CA GLU A 5 -9.01 1.41 -6.33
C GLU A 5 -9.75 0.44 -5.43
N LEU A 6 -9.00 -0.42 -4.72
CA LEU A 6 -9.59 -1.35 -3.76
C LEU A 6 -10.20 -0.64 -2.55
N LYS A 7 -9.53 0.39 -2.04
CA LYS A 7 -10.02 1.17 -0.90
C LYS A 7 -11.35 1.83 -1.19
N ALA A 8 -11.59 2.22 -2.44
CA ALA A 8 -12.81 2.89 -2.85
C ALA A 8 -14.01 1.95 -3.00
N LEU A 9 -13.77 0.64 -3.05
CA LEU A 9 -14.84 -0.33 -3.24
C LEU A 9 -15.61 -0.60 -1.94
N HIS A 10 -16.91 -0.83 -2.09
CA HIS A 10 -17.73 -1.28 -0.98
C HIS A 10 -17.32 -2.71 -0.58
N ILE A 11 -17.50 -3.06 0.69
CA ILE A 11 -17.11 -4.37 1.21
C ILE A 11 -17.76 -5.53 0.43
N SER A 12 -19.00 -5.36 -0.02
CA SER A 12 -19.70 -6.38 -0.81
C SER A 12 -18.98 -6.69 -2.12
N LYS A 13 -18.41 -5.66 -2.75
CA LYS A 13 -17.64 -5.84 -3.99
C LYS A 13 -16.33 -6.55 -3.73
N LEU A 14 -15.68 -6.24 -2.62
CA LEU A 14 -14.45 -6.92 -2.21
C LEU A 14 -14.69 -8.40 -1.91
N VAL A 15 -15.80 -8.72 -1.27
CA VAL A 15 -16.22 -10.11 -1.01
C VAL A 15 -16.39 -10.86 -2.34
N GLU A 16 -17.07 -10.25 -3.29
CA GLU A 16 -17.27 -10.82 -4.64
C GLU A 16 -15.94 -11.12 -5.32
N MET A 17 -15.03 -10.15 -5.30
CA MET A 17 -13.70 -10.31 -5.89
C MET A 17 -12.90 -11.42 -5.22
N ALA A 18 -12.95 -11.48 -3.89
CA ALA A 18 -12.25 -12.50 -3.13
C ALA A 18 -12.78 -13.90 -3.40
N GLU A 19 -14.09 -14.05 -3.49
CA GLU A 19 -14.73 -15.32 -3.85
C GLU A 19 -14.32 -15.75 -5.26
N GLY A 20 -14.27 -14.82 -6.19
CA GLY A 20 -13.81 -15.09 -7.57
C GLY A 20 -12.35 -15.52 -7.64
N LEU A 21 -11.54 -15.15 -6.67
CA LEU A 21 -10.15 -15.57 -6.56
C LEU A 21 -9.96 -16.82 -5.69
N GLU A 22 -11.05 -17.44 -5.27
CA GLU A 22 -11.06 -18.66 -4.46
C GLU A 22 -10.38 -18.48 -3.10
N ILE A 23 -10.52 -17.30 -2.51
CA ILE A 23 -10.01 -17.01 -1.17
C ILE A 23 -10.96 -17.58 -0.13
N GLU A 24 -10.43 -18.34 0.83
CA GLU A 24 -11.22 -18.97 1.89
C GLU A 24 -11.53 -18.00 3.03
N ASN A 25 -12.61 -18.31 3.78
CA ASN A 25 -13.02 -17.58 4.99
C ASN A 25 -13.37 -16.12 4.76
N VAL A 26 -13.82 -15.77 3.56
CA VAL A 26 -14.13 -14.40 3.16
C VAL A 26 -15.15 -13.73 4.09
N SER A 27 -16.17 -14.49 4.53
CA SER A 27 -17.25 -13.96 5.39
C SER A 27 -16.78 -13.54 6.78
N ARG A 28 -15.61 -13.98 7.21
CA ARG A 28 -15.03 -13.66 8.52
C ARG A 28 -14.01 -12.54 8.46
N MET A 29 -13.70 -12.06 7.26
CA MET A 29 -12.67 -11.02 7.05
C MET A 29 -13.24 -9.62 7.17
N ARG A 30 -12.46 -8.73 7.78
CA ARG A 30 -12.71 -7.29 7.74
C ARG A 30 -12.28 -6.74 6.39
N LYS A 31 -12.74 -5.54 6.05
CA LYS A 31 -12.41 -4.89 4.77
C LYS A 31 -10.91 -4.90 4.49
N GLN A 32 -10.09 -4.56 5.47
CA GLN A 32 -8.63 -4.53 5.32
C GLN A 32 -8.06 -5.92 5.04
N GLU A 33 -8.51 -6.93 5.76
CA GLU A 33 -8.07 -8.31 5.56
C GLU A 33 -8.43 -8.80 4.15
N LEU A 34 -9.63 -8.43 3.67
CA LEU A 34 -10.08 -8.73 2.31
C LEU A 34 -9.17 -8.08 1.28
N MET A 35 -8.86 -6.80 1.46
CA MET A 35 -7.97 -6.08 0.55
C MET A 35 -6.59 -6.72 0.48
N PHE A 36 -6.01 -7.05 1.62
CA PHE A 36 -4.70 -7.69 1.69
C PHE A 36 -4.71 -9.06 1.02
N ALA A 37 -5.75 -9.87 1.28
CA ALA A 37 -5.88 -11.19 0.69
C ALA A 37 -6.00 -11.12 -0.84
N ILE A 38 -6.79 -10.18 -1.36
CA ILE A 38 -6.96 -9.95 -2.80
C ILE A 38 -5.64 -9.53 -3.43
N MET A 39 -4.95 -8.56 -2.83
CA MET A 39 -3.67 -8.05 -3.33
C MET A 39 -2.61 -9.14 -3.35
N LYS A 40 -2.53 -9.93 -2.28
CA LYS A 40 -1.58 -11.02 -2.16
C LYS A 40 -1.81 -12.07 -3.24
N LYS A 41 -3.07 -12.42 -3.51
CA LYS A 41 -3.43 -13.39 -4.54
C LYS A 41 -3.05 -12.89 -5.94
N ARG A 42 -3.36 -11.63 -6.23
CA ARG A 42 -3.03 -11.01 -7.52
C ARG A 42 -1.52 -10.86 -7.73
N ALA A 43 -0.78 -10.49 -6.69
CA ALA A 43 0.67 -10.39 -6.75
C ALA A 43 1.31 -11.74 -7.06
N LYS A 44 0.80 -12.83 -6.49
CA LYS A 44 1.26 -14.19 -6.82
C LYS A 44 1.00 -14.57 -8.27
N ALA A 45 -0.04 -14.01 -8.87
CA ALA A 45 -0.36 -14.20 -10.28
C ALA A 45 0.47 -13.32 -11.22
N GLY A 46 1.40 -12.52 -10.68
CA GLY A 46 2.30 -11.67 -11.46
C GLY A 46 1.77 -10.27 -11.71
N GLU A 47 0.64 -9.89 -11.15
CA GLU A 47 0.09 -8.55 -11.33
C GLU A 47 0.86 -7.53 -10.49
N GLN A 48 1.24 -6.41 -11.10
CA GLN A 48 1.88 -5.31 -10.39
C GLN A 48 0.87 -4.53 -9.56
N VAL A 49 1.30 -4.11 -8.38
CA VAL A 49 0.48 -3.35 -7.44
C VAL A 49 1.13 -1.98 -7.22
N PHE A 50 0.33 -0.93 -7.23
CA PHE A 50 0.78 0.45 -7.07
C PHE A 50 0.09 1.11 -5.88
N GLY A 51 0.79 2.04 -5.25
CA GLY A 51 0.24 2.81 -4.15
C GLY A 51 0.81 4.20 -4.10
N ASP A 52 0.17 5.07 -3.34
CA ASP A 52 0.61 6.44 -3.12
C ASP A 52 0.25 6.90 -1.71
N GLY A 53 0.80 8.03 -1.34
CA GLY A 53 0.49 8.66 -0.08
C GLY A 53 1.43 9.81 0.21
N VAL A 54 1.19 10.49 1.31
CA VAL A 54 2.03 11.58 1.78
C VAL A 54 3.04 11.01 2.78
N LEU A 55 4.31 11.31 2.53
CA LEU A 55 5.41 10.75 3.31
C LEU A 55 5.52 11.40 4.69
N GLU A 56 5.68 10.57 5.69
CA GLU A 56 6.16 10.97 7.00
C GLU A 56 7.47 10.24 7.26
N VAL A 57 8.56 10.99 7.41
CA VAL A 57 9.87 10.41 7.75
C VAL A 57 9.99 10.34 9.26
N LEU A 58 10.31 9.17 9.78
CA LEU A 58 10.45 8.94 11.22
C LEU A 58 11.90 9.17 11.67
N PRO A 59 12.12 9.35 12.99
CA PRO A 59 13.47 9.66 13.50
C PRO A 59 14.56 8.67 13.11
N ASP A 60 14.20 7.40 12.91
CA ASP A 60 15.15 6.36 12.51
C ASP A 60 15.50 6.39 11.02
N GLY A 61 14.92 7.32 10.26
CA GLY A 61 15.23 7.53 8.85
C GLY A 61 14.36 6.78 7.87
N PHE A 62 13.57 5.82 8.30
CA PHE A 62 12.57 5.19 7.45
C PHE A 62 11.29 6.04 7.41
N GLY A 63 10.41 5.75 6.47
CA GLY A 63 9.17 6.50 6.33
C GLY A 63 7.95 5.65 6.07
N PHE A 64 6.79 6.29 6.19
CA PHE A 64 5.51 5.72 5.80
C PHE A 64 4.78 6.68 4.90
N LEU A 65 4.15 6.13 3.86
CA LEU A 65 3.19 6.88 3.07
C LEU A 65 1.83 6.78 3.74
N ARG A 66 1.35 7.91 4.25
CA ARG A 66 0.05 8.00 4.91
C ARG A 66 -1.03 8.22 3.86
N ALA A 67 -2.18 7.59 4.04
CA ALA A 67 -3.31 7.78 3.14
C ALA A 67 -3.82 9.22 3.24
N LEU A 68 -4.13 9.80 2.08
CA LEU A 68 -4.63 11.19 2.00
C LEU A 68 -5.95 11.36 2.75
N ASP A 69 -6.81 10.35 2.73
CA ASP A 69 -8.12 10.36 3.37
C ASP A 69 -8.08 10.09 4.88
N ALA A 70 -6.93 9.69 5.41
CA ALA A 70 -6.76 9.36 6.83
C ALA A 70 -6.22 10.53 7.66
N SER A 71 -6.18 11.74 7.13
CA SER A 71 -5.68 12.95 7.79
C SER A 71 -4.29 12.79 8.40
N PHE A 72 -3.41 12.05 7.71
CA PHE A 72 -2.04 11.74 8.13
C PHE A 72 -1.93 10.91 9.42
N LEU A 73 -3.02 10.35 9.91
CA LEU A 73 -2.98 9.46 11.06
C LEU A 73 -2.37 8.12 10.69
N ALA A 74 -1.63 7.54 11.61
CA ALA A 74 -1.06 6.20 11.42
C ALA A 74 -2.18 5.18 11.17
N SER A 75 -1.97 4.33 10.17
CA SER A 75 -2.96 3.35 9.73
C SER A 75 -2.25 2.07 9.31
N THR A 76 -2.97 0.95 9.35
CA THR A 76 -2.48 -0.32 8.82
C THR A 76 -2.40 -0.32 7.30
N ASP A 77 -2.99 0.69 6.64
CA ASP A 77 -2.91 0.87 5.19
C ASP A 77 -1.65 1.63 4.74
N ASP A 78 -0.80 2.04 5.68
CA ASP A 78 0.40 2.79 5.39
C ASP A 78 1.42 1.94 4.61
N ILE A 79 2.19 2.60 3.75
CA ILE A 79 3.19 1.96 2.92
C ILE A 79 4.58 2.30 3.47
N TYR A 80 5.37 1.28 3.73
CA TYR A 80 6.71 1.43 4.29
C TYR A 80 7.73 1.83 3.22
N LEU A 81 8.60 2.79 3.56
CA LEU A 81 9.79 3.16 2.78
C LEU A 81 11.04 2.95 3.62
N SER A 82 12.06 2.30 3.02
CA SER A 82 13.33 2.10 3.71
C SER A 82 14.13 3.39 3.82
N PRO A 83 15.05 3.49 4.80
CA PRO A 83 15.93 4.65 4.90
C PRO A 83 16.75 4.90 3.64
N SER A 84 17.17 3.85 2.94
CA SER A 84 17.94 3.99 1.70
C SER A 84 17.12 4.66 0.59
N GLN A 85 15.83 4.35 0.49
CA GLN A 85 14.94 4.99 -0.47
C GLN A 85 14.73 6.47 -0.14
N VAL A 86 14.52 6.78 1.13
CA VAL A 86 14.35 8.16 1.59
C VAL A 86 15.58 9.00 1.22
N ARG A 87 16.78 8.47 1.46
CA ARG A 87 18.03 9.16 1.13
C ARG A 87 18.28 9.25 -0.37
N ARG A 88 18.08 8.15 -1.09
CA ARG A 88 18.36 8.07 -2.53
C ARG A 88 17.60 9.11 -3.33
N PHE A 89 16.34 9.32 -3.00
CA PHE A 89 15.47 10.27 -3.72
C PHE A 89 15.32 11.60 -3.00
N ASN A 90 16.10 11.82 -1.93
CA ASN A 90 16.05 13.05 -1.12
C ASN A 90 14.63 13.41 -0.71
N LEU A 91 13.93 12.43 -0.15
CA LEU A 91 12.53 12.57 0.23
C LEU A 91 12.39 13.25 1.59
N HIS A 92 11.31 14.03 1.73
CA HIS A 92 11.01 14.78 2.95
C HIS A 92 9.57 14.54 3.39
N THR A 93 9.33 14.70 4.67
CA THR A 93 7.96 14.68 5.21
C THR A 93 7.12 15.71 4.46
N GLY A 94 5.94 15.28 4.02
CA GLY A 94 5.02 16.10 3.24
C GLY A 94 5.08 15.83 1.74
N ASP A 95 6.10 15.12 1.25
CA ASP A 95 6.16 14.76 -0.18
C ASP A 95 5.08 13.76 -0.54
N LEU A 96 4.41 13.98 -1.66
CA LEU A 96 3.48 13.01 -2.24
C LEU A 96 4.28 12.04 -3.08
N VAL A 97 4.32 10.77 -2.65
CA VAL A 97 5.11 9.72 -3.32
C VAL A 97 4.19 8.67 -3.88
N GLU A 98 4.47 8.24 -5.10
CA GLU A 98 3.71 7.20 -5.81
C GLU A 98 4.68 6.19 -6.40
N GLY A 99 4.31 4.92 -6.34
CA GLY A 99 5.14 3.88 -6.93
C GLY A 99 4.60 2.49 -6.77
N GLU A 100 5.41 1.53 -7.21
CA GLU A 100 5.11 0.12 -7.11
C GLU A 100 5.35 -0.37 -5.68
N VAL A 101 4.41 -1.16 -5.17
CA VAL A 101 4.47 -1.72 -3.83
C VAL A 101 4.45 -3.25 -3.89
N ARG A 102 5.00 -3.88 -2.87
CA ARG A 102 4.88 -5.33 -2.67
C ARG A 102 4.02 -5.63 -1.46
N VAL A 103 3.38 -6.78 -1.49
CA VAL A 103 2.59 -7.26 -0.35
C VAL A 103 3.49 -7.57 0.84
N PRO A 104 2.96 -7.51 2.07
CA PRO A 104 3.72 -7.90 3.26
C PRO A 104 4.18 -9.35 3.18
N LYS A 105 5.43 -9.60 3.57
CA LYS A 105 5.95 -10.95 3.77
C LYS A 105 5.51 -11.46 5.13
N ASP A 106 5.73 -12.75 5.39
CA ASP A 106 5.44 -13.33 6.70
C ASP A 106 6.14 -12.55 7.80
N GLY A 107 5.37 -12.13 8.80
CA GLY A 107 5.86 -11.30 9.90
C GLY A 107 5.85 -9.80 9.65
N GLU A 108 5.59 -9.36 8.43
CA GLU A 108 5.45 -7.95 8.09
C GLU A 108 3.99 -7.51 8.16
N ARG A 109 3.76 -6.25 8.52
CA ARG A 109 2.41 -5.68 8.67
C ARG A 109 1.99 -4.79 7.51
N TYR A 110 2.97 -4.22 6.79
CA TYR A 110 2.72 -3.16 5.83
C TYR A 110 3.15 -3.56 4.44
N PHE A 111 2.46 -3.00 3.44
CA PHE A 111 3.00 -2.97 2.09
C PHE A 111 4.31 -2.18 2.11
N ALA A 112 5.23 -2.54 1.24
CA ALA A 112 6.51 -1.84 1.14
C ALA A 112 6.68 -1.29 -0.28
N LEU A 113 7.17 -0.06 -0.38
CA LEU A 113 7.48 0.55 -1.67
C LEU A 113 8.73 -0.11 -2.24
N VAL A 114 8.62 -0.62 -3.47
CA VAL A 114 9.75 -1.24 -4.20
C VAL A 114 10.39 -0.30 -5.17
N LYS A 115 9.58 0.59 -5.78
CA LYS A 115 10.06 1.53 -6.80
C LYS A 115 9.33 2.86 -6.68
N VAL A 116 10.08 3.94 -6.65
CA VAL A 116 9.52 5.30 -6.66
C VAL A 116 9.28 5.71 -8.12
N ASP A 117 8.03 5.91 -8.49
CA ASP A 117 7.66 6.32 -9.84
C ASP A 117 7.51 7.83 -9.96
N ARG A 118 6.92 8.47 -8.96
CA ARG A 118 6.71 9.93 -8.95
C ARG A 118 6.86 10.50 -7.55
N VAL A 119 7.38 11.73 -7.50
CA VAL A 119 7.45 12.52 -6.26
C VAL A 119 6.80 13.87 -6.58
N ASN A 120 5.74 14.23 -5.85
CA ASN A 120 4.98 15.46 -6.07
C ASN A 120 4.50 15.62 -7.53
N GLY A 121 4.14 14.50 -8.16
CA GLY A 121 3.65 14.48 -9.53
C GLY A 121 4.73 14.49 -10.62
N LEU A 122 5.99 14.52 -10.22
CA LEU A 122 7.13 14.58 -11.16
C LEU A 122 7.95 13.30 -11.09
N THR A 123 8.55 12.89 -12.21
CA THR A 123 9.49 11.78 -12.23
C THR A 123 10.76 12.18 -11.48
N PRO A 124 11.30 11.33 -10.63
CA PRO A 124 12.51 11.63 -9.86
C PRO A 124 13.74 11.80 -10.76
#